data_7b10975b2bd38e6af777d6bc07bfb149
#
_entry.id   7b10975b2bd38e6af777d6bc07bfb149
#
_cell.length_a   1.000
_cell.length_b   1.000
_cell.length_c   1.000
_cell.angle_alpha   90.00
_cell.angle_beta   90.00
_cell.angle_gamma   90.00
#
_symmetry.space_group_name_H-M   'P 1'
#
loop_
_entity.id
_entity.type
_entity.pdbx_description
1 polymer ?
#
loop_
_entity_poly.entity_id
_entity_poly.type
_entity_poly.pdbx_seq_one_letter_code
_entity_poly.pdbx_strand_id
1 'polypeptide(L)'
;VTTIAKMVPLIVFCVAVLLAFNMETFTLDIWGQGNTELGSVMDQVKSTMKVTLWVFIGIEGAVVVSARARHRKDVGRATVLALLGALTLYVMVTLFSLGVMNQPQLAALKNPSTAMILEAVVGPWGAWLINIGLVISVMGALLSWTVLAAEVPYIAGKTGVFPAWFAKENKNGSPQVSLWCSTC
;
A
#
# COMPACT_ATOMS: atom_id res chain seq x y z
N VAL A 1 -3.30 7.70 -13.26
CA VAL A 1 -4.67 7.87 -12.71
C VAL A 1 -4.79 7.16 -11.35
N THR A 2 -4.51 5.87 -11.25
CA THR A 2 -4.65 5.08 -10.02
C THR A 2 -3.80 5.58 -8.86
N THR A 3 -2.56 6.02 -9.10
CA THR A 3 -1.68 6.60 -8.08
C THR A 3 -2.27 7.89 -7.51
N ILE A 4 -2.78 8.78 -8.35
CA ILE A 4 -3.43 10.01 -7.90
C ILE A 4 -4.69 9.69 -7.10
N ALA A 5 -5.52 8.76 -7.59
CA ALA A 5 -6.76 8.36 -6.93
C ALA A 5 -6.58 7.79 -5.52
N LYS A 6 -5.44 7.13 -5.22
CA LYS A 6 -5.12 6.66 -3.87
C LYS A 6 -4.42 7.70 -3.00
N MET A 7 -3.61 8.59 -3.60
CA MET A 7 -2.88 9.61 -2.85
C MET A 7 -3.77 10.75 -2.37
N VAL A 8 -4.75 11.18 -3.20
CA VAL A 8 -5.65 12.29 -2.86
C VAL A 8 -6.45 12.01 -1.59
N PRO A 9 -7.17 10.88 -1.43
CA PRO A 9 -7.90 10.59 -0.20
C PRO A 9 -7.00 10.51 1.04
N LEU A 10 -5.78 9.97 0.90
CA LEU A 10 -4.82 9.88 2.01
C LEU A 10 -4.27 11.25 2.41
N ILE A 11 -4.00 12.14 1.46
CA ILE A 11 -3.56 13.51 1.76
C ILE A 11 -4.69 14.28 2.44
N VAL A 12 -5.93 14.18 1.92
CA VAL A 12 -7.10 14.80 2.56
C VAL A 12 -7.29 14.26 3.97
N PHE A 13 -7.13 12.95 4.17
CA PHE A 13 -7.14 12.33 5.49
C PHE A 13 -6.10 12.96 6.42
N CYS A 14 -4.83 13.01 6.00
CA CYS A 14 -3.75 13.57 6.81
C CYS A 14 -4.01 15.04 7.18
N VAL A 15 -4.51 15.85 6.24
CA VAL A 15 -4.81 17.26 6.50
C VAL A 15 -5.99 17.39 7.46
N ALA A 16 -7.09 16.66 7.24
CA ALA A 16 -8.27 16.73 8.10
C ALA A 16 -7.98 16.27 9.54
N VAL A 17 -7.26 15.16 9.67
CA VAL A 17 -6.88 14.60 10.98
C VAL A 17 -5.87 15.49 11.70
N LEU A 18 -4.94 16.13 10.97
CA LEU A 18 -4.02 17.10 11.55
C LEU A 18 -4.74 18.34 12.09
N LEU A 19 -5.77 18.82 11.39
CA LEU A 19 -6.58 19.95 11.86
C LEU A 19 -7.45 19.60 13.08
N ALA A 20 -7.85 18.33 13.20
CA ALA A 20 -8.62 17.82 14.34
C ALA A 20 -7.73 17.23 15.45
N PHE A 21 -6.40 17.35 15.31
CA PHE A 21 -5.45 16.77 16.25
C PHE A 21 -5.56 17.40 17.64
N ASN A 22 -5.76 16.59 18.67
CA ASN A 22 -5.81 17.01 20.06
C ASN A 22 -4.66 16.37 20.84
N MET A 23 -3.81 17.21 21.43
CA MET A 23 -2.67 16.77 22.24
C MET A 23 -3.10 16.05 23.53
N GLU A 24 -4.28 16.32 24.06
CA GLU A 24 -4.80 15.62 25.24
C GLU A 24 -5.20 14.18 24.95
N THR A 25 -5.65 13.91 23.69
CA THR A 25 -6.00 12.56 23.24
C THR A 25 -4.78 11.78 22.81
N PHE A 26 -3.71 12.47 22.41
CA PHE A 26 -2.49 11.86 21.92
C PHE A 26 -1.72 11.17 23.04
N THR A 27 -1.89 9.86 23.17
CA THR A 27 -1.14 9.00 24.09
C THR A 27 -0.28 8.04 23.28
N LEU A 28 1.03 8.16 23.42
CA LEU A 28 1.99 7.28 22.74
C LEU A 28 2.58 6.29 23.74
N ASP A 29 1.89 5.16 23.93
CA ASP A 29 2.45 4.01 24.66
C ASP A 29 3.16 3.08 23.66
N ILE A 30 4.43 3.42 23.36
CA ILE A 30 5.25 2.69 22.38
C ILE A 30 5.48 1.23 22.79
N TRP A 31 5.53 0.97 24.11
CA TRP A 31 5.89 -0.33 24.63
C TRP A 31 4.68 -1.16 25.10
N GLY A 32 3.48 -0.59 25.06
CA GLY A 32 2.26 -1.26 25.48
C GLY A 32 2.23 -1.58 26.99
N GLN A 33 2.89 -0.77 27.82
CA GLN A 33 2.98 -1.02 29.27
C GLN A 33 1.62 -0.90 29.97
N GLY A 34 0.69 -0.18 29.36
CA GLY A 34 -0.67 -0.03 29.88
C GLY A 34 -1.60 -1.24 29.62
N ASN A 35 -1.17 -2.21 28.83
CA ASN A 35 -2.01 -3.36 28.47
C ASN A 35 -1.25 -4.68 28.58
N THR A 36 -1.56 -5.44 29.63
CA THR A 36 -0.93 -6.74 29.92
C THR A 36 -1.29 -7.85 28.92
N GLU A 37 -2.33 -7.67 28.11
CA GLU A 37 -2.74 -8.66 27.11
C GLU A 37 -1.85 -8.66 25.85
N LEU A 38 -1.05 -7.61 25.64
CA LEU A 38 -0.18 -7.49 24.47
C LEU A 38 1.05 -8.41 24.50
N GLY A 39 1.31 -9.08 25.60
CA GLY A 39 2.45 -9.97 25.76
C GLY A 39 3.79 -9.23 25.87
N SER A 40 4.89 -9.93 25.59
CA SER A 40 6.22 -9.33 25.64
C SER A 40 6.44 -8.38 24.45
N VAL A 41 7.35 -7.40 24.62
CA VAL A 41 7.76 -6.49 23.53
C VAL A 41 8.22 -7.27 22.27
N MET A 42 8.87 -8.43 22.47
CA MET A 42 9.31 -9.28 21.36
C MET A 42 8.12 -9.90 20.60
N ASP A 43 7.05 -10.27 21.28
CA ASP A 43 5.82 -10.81 20.63
C ASP A 43 5.09 -9.72 19.86
N GLN A 44 5.06 -8.50 20.38
CA GLN A 44 4.52 -7.33 19.68
C GLN A 44 5.33 -7.02 18.41
N VAL A 45 6.65 -7.03 18.48
CA VAL A 45 7.54 -6.85 17.33
C VAL A 45 7.29 -7.93 16.28
N LYS A 46 7.24 -9.20 16.67
CA LYS A 46 6.93 -10.31 15.75
C LYS A 46 5.58 -10.18 15.06
N SER A 47 4.57 -9.77 15.81
CA SER A 47 3.22 -9.53 15.26
C SER A 47 3.21 -8.39 14.26
N THR A 48 3.86 -7.27 14.60
CA THR A 48 3.99 -6.10 13.73
C THR A 48 4.80 -6.41 12.46
N MET A 49 5.87 -7.21 12.57
CA MET A 49 6.67 -7.62 11.42
C MET A 49 5.85 -8.36 10.37
N LYS A 50 4.90 -9.20 10.75
CA LYS A 50 4.02 -9.90 9.81
C LYS A 50 3.19 -8.92 8.98
N VAL A 51 2.65 -7.89 9.61
CA VAL A 51 1.87 -6.84 8.92
C VAL A 51 2.78 -5.97 8.05
N THR A 52 3.92 -5.57 8.59
CA THR A 52 4.89 -4.71 7.89
C THR A 52 5.45 -5.39 6.65
N LEU A 53 5.66 -6.70 6.68
CA LEU A 53 6.10 -7.46 5.50
C LEU A 53 5.12 -7.29 4.34
N TRP A 54 3.81 -7.37 4.60
CA TRP A 54 2.78 -7.17 3.57
C TRP A 54 2.78 -5.75 2.98
N VAL A 55 3.10 -4.75 3.80
CA VAL A 55 3.16 -3.35 3.36
C VAL A 55 4.29 -3.11 2.36
N PHE A 56 5.40 -3.84 2.50
CA PHE A 56 6.58 -3.69 1.63
C PHE A 56 6.59 -4.62 0.41
N ILE A 57 5.65 -5.56 0.30
CA ILE A 57 5.48 -6.38 -0.91
C ILE A 57 5.11 -5.47 -2.08
N GLY A 58 5.79 -5.64 -3.21
CA GLY A 58 5.57 -4.88 -4.45
C GLY A 58 6.71 -3.92 -4.82
N ILE A 59 7.66 -3.66 -3.91
CA ILE A 59 8.85 -2.85 -4.22
C ILE A 59 9.67 -3.52 -5.34
N GLU A 60 9.74 -4.84 -5.34
CA GLU A 60 10.38 -5.66 -6.37
C GLU A 60 9.79 -5.45 -7.76
N GLY A 61 8.53 -5.03 -7.86
CA GLY A 61 7.88 -4.73 -9.12
C GLY A 61 8.59 -3.67 -9.94
N ALA A 62 9.25 -2.72 -9.29
CA ALA A 62 10.07 -1.73 -9.97
C ALA A 62 11.26 -2.36 -10.70
N VAL A 63 11.85 -3.43 -10.14
CA VAL A 63 12.94 -4.19 -10.77
C VAL A 63 12.42 -4.99 -11.96
N VAL A 64 11.27 -5.65 -11.82
CA VAL A 64 10.65 -6.45 -12.90
C VAL A 64 10.38 -5.60 -14.12
N VAL A 65 9.84 -4.40 -13.97
CA VAL A 65 9.56 -3.48 -15.09
C VAL A 65 10.74 -2.61 -15.50
N SER A 66 11.90 -2.74 -14.86
CA SER A 66 13.08 -1.90 -15.13
C SER A 66 13.62 -2.03 -16.54
N ALA A 67 13.41 -3.19 -17.19
CA ALA A 67 13.80 -3.42 -18.60
C ALA A 67 13.03 -2.50 -19.58
N ARG A 68 11.85 -2.01 -19.19
CA ARG A 68 11.02 -1.08 -19.99
C ARG A 68 11.31 0.40 -19.69
N ALA A 69 12.15 0.69 -18.69
CA ALA A 69 12.51 2.05 -18.34
C ALA A 69 13.52 2.64 -19.34
N ARG A 70 13.34 3.93 -19.67
CA ARG A 70 14.25 4.65 -20.56
C ARG A 70 15.68 4.73 -20.02
N HIS A 71 15.83 4.92 -18.71
CA HIS A 71 17.13 4.94 -18.02
C HIS A 71 17.06 4.11 -16.74
N ARG A 72 17.90 3.08 -16.64
CA ARG A 72 17.93 2.18 -15.45
C ARG A 72 18.29 2.90 -14.16
N LYS A 73 19.10 3.95 -14.22
CA LYS A 73 19.48 4.75 -13.03
C LYS A 73 18.29 5.47 -12.41
N ASP A 74 17.29 5.87 -13.21
CA ASP A 74 16.09 6.55 -12.70
C ASP A 74 15.16 5.63 -11.94
N VAL A 75 15.16 4.32 -12.27
CA VAL A 75 14.36 3.31 -11.56
C VAL A 75 14.77 3.24 -10.10
N GLY A 76 16.07 3.14 -9.79
CA GLY A 76 16.56 3.09 -8.42
C GLY A 76 16.18 4.33 -7.60
N ARG A 77 16.38 5.52 -8.19
CA ARG A 77 16.00 6.78 -7.53
C ARG A 77 14.49 6.88 -7.30
N ALA A 78 13.69 6.54 -8.31
CA ALA A 78 12.24 6.56 -8.21
C ALA A 78 11.74 5.58 -7.14
N THR A 79 12.34 4.38 -7.05
CA THR A 79 12.00 3.38 -6.04
C THR A 79 12.29 3.87 -4.63
N VAL A 80 13.48 4.46 -4.40
CA VAL A 80 13.84 5.00 -3.08
C VAL A 80 12.93 6.16 -2.69
N LEU A 81 12.66 7.09 -3.61
CA LEU A 81 11.75 8.22 -3.35
C LEU A 81 10.32 7.74 -3.08
N ALA A 82 9.84 6.77 -3.82
CA ALA A 82 8.52 6.19 -3.60
C ALA A 82 8.43 5.47 -2.24
N LEU A 83 9.47 4.72 -1.86
CA LEU A 83 9.56 4.06 -0.56
C LEU A 83 9.55 5.06 0.59
N LEU A 84 10.41 6.08 0.53
CA LEU A 84 10.47 7.11 1.57
C LEU A 84 9.17 7.91 1.66
N GLY A 85 8.56 8.25 0.51
CA GLY A 85 7.28 8.94 0.47
C GLY A 85 6.14 8.10 1.07
N ALA A 86 6.07 6.82 0.73
CA ALA A 86 5.09 5.91 1.29
C ALA A 86 5.29 5.71 2.81
N LEU A 87 6.54 5.52 3.25
CA LEU A 87 6.87 5.38 4.67
C LEU A 87 6.46 6.62 5.45
N THR A 88 6.80 7.81 4.96
CA THR A 88 6.41 9.08 5.58
C THR A 88 4.88 9.18 5.70
N LEU A 89 4.17 8.86 4.62
CA LEU A 89 2.71 8.90 4.62
C LEU A 89 2.11 7.92 5.64
N TYR A 90 2.61 6.68 5.73
CA TYR A 90 2.13 5.70 6.71
C TYR A 90 2.38 6.13 8.15
N VAL A 91 3.57 6.69 8.42
CA VAL A 91 3.89 7.25 9.74
C VAL A 91 2.94 8.39 10.08
N MET A 92 2.70 9.32 9.15
CA MET A 92 1.76 10.43 9.36
C MET A 92 0.33 9.94 9.62
N VAL A 93 -0.18 9.02 8.80
CA VAL A 93 -1.51 8.44 8.98
C VAL A 93 -1.65 7.81 10.37
N THR A 94 -0.66 7.02 10.79
CA THR A 94 -0.68 6.34 12.08
C THR A 94 -0.61 7.32 13.25
N LEU A 95 0.37 8.24 13.23
CA LEU A 95 0.57 9.17 14.34
C LEU A 95 -0.60 10.16 14.47
N PHE A 96 -1.10 10.70 13.37
CA PHE A 96 -2.21 11.65 13.42
C PHE A 96 -3.51 10.98 13.88
N SER A 97 -3.73 9.73 13.53
CA SER A 97 -4.89 8.97 14.01
C SER A 97 -4.92 8.86 15.55
N LEU A 98 -3.77 8.73 16.19
CA LEU A 98 -3.64 8.70 17.66
C LEU A 98 -3.99 10.04 18.32
N GLY A 99 -3.95 11.15 17.60
CA GLY A 99 -4.37 12.45 18.08
C GLY A 99 -5.88 12.70 18.01
N VAL A 100 -6.62 11.83 17.31
CA VAL A 100 -8.10 11.93 17.17
C VAL A 100 -8.81 10.90 18.04
N MET A 101 -8.26 9.69 18.14
CA MET A 101 -8.85 8.57 18.88
C MET A 101 -7.79 7.89 19.73
N ASN A 102 -8.19 7.43 20.91
CA ASN A 102 -7.32 6.65 21.82
C ASN A 102 -7.00 5.27 21.22
N GLN A 103 -5.86 4.68 21.60
CA GLN A 103 -5.42 3.36 21.14
C GLN A 103 -6.51 2.26 21.22
N PRO A 104 -7.26 2.10 22.35
CA PRO A 104 -8.33 1.11 22.42
C PRO A 104 -9.45 1.35 21.41
N GLN A 105 -9.81 2.61 21.18
CA GLN A 105 -10.82 2.97 20.18
C GLN A 105 -10.36 2.63 18.76
N LEU A 106 -9.10 2.96 18.43
CA LEU A 106 -8.50 2.62 17.12
C LEU A 106 -8.43 1.11 16.91
N ALA A 107 -8.10 0.34 17.96
CA ALA A 107 -8.05 -1.13 17.89
C ALA A 107 -9.42 -1.76 17.67
N ALA A 108 -10.50 -1.13 18.12
CA ALA A 108 -11.89 -1.60 17.95
C ALA A 108 -12.49 -1.25 16.57
N LEU A 109 -11.82 -0.40 15.77
CA LEU A 109 -12.34 0.01 14.45
C LEU A 109 -12.36 -1.15 13.46
N LYS A 110 -13.43 -1.22 12.67
CA LYS A 110 -13.52 -2.15 11.54
C LYS A 110 -12.78 -1.61 10.32
N ASN A 111 -12.30 -2.51 9.46
CA ASN A 111 -11.67 -2.13 8.19
C ASN A 111 -12.72 -1.57 7.20
N PRO A 112 -12.41 -0.48 6.48
CA PRO A 112 -11.20 0.32 6.54
C PRO A 112 -11.22 1.35 7.69
N SER A 113 -10.34 1.23 8.65
CA SER A 113 -10.26 2.09 9.84
C SER A 113 -10.10 3.58 9.50
N THR A 114 -9.35 3.91 8.46
CA THR A 114 -9.18 5.30 7.98
C THR A 114 -10.49 5.96 7.56
N ALA A 115 -11.44 5.20 7.00
CA ALA A 115 -12.76 5.73 6.66
C ALA A 115 -13.55 6.13 7.90
N MET A 116 -13.51 5.29 8.94
CA MET A 116 -14.20 5.56 10.20
C MET A 116 -13.57 6.73 10.97
N ILE A 117 -12.24 6.85 10.95
CA ILE A 117 -11.54 8.00 11.56
C ILE A 117 -11.92 9.30 10.85
N LEU A 118 -11.90 9.30 9.50
CA LEU A 118 -12.25 10.50 8.75
C LEU A 118 -13.74 10.86 8.91
N GLU A 119 -14.62 9.87 9.00
CA GLU A 119 -16.05 10.08 9.31
C GLU A 119 -16.24 10.76 10.66
N ALA A 120 -15.48 10.35 11.67
CA ALA A 120 -15.53 10.97 12.99
C ALA A 120 -15.05 12.45 12.99
N VAL A 121 -14.14 12.81 12.08
CA VAL A 121 -13.56 14.16 11.99
C VAL A 121 -14.41 15.10 11.13
N VAL A 122 -14.81 14.66 9.94
CA VAL A 122 -15.46 15.53 8.93
C VAL A 122 -16.88 15.10 8.58
N GLY A 123 -17.38 14.04 9.21
CA GLY A 123 -18.72 13.50 8.97
C GLY A 123 -18.78 12.45 7.84
N PRO A 124 -20.01 11.99 7.47
CA PRO A 124 -20.21 10.83 6.60
C PRO A 124 -19.56 10.95 5.21
N TRP A 125 -19.40 12.16 4.68
CA TRP A 125 -18.76 12.36 3.38
C TRP A 125 -17.29 11.92 3.37
N GLY A 126 -16.60 11.99 4.52
CA GLY A 126 -15.23 11.54 4.67
C GLY A 126 -15.09 10.03 4.45
N ALA A 127 -16.02 9.23 4.99
CA ALA A 127 -16.05 7.79 4.75
C ALA A 127 -16.29 7.48 3.27
N TRP A 128 -17.20 8.20 2.60
CA TRP A 128 -17.43 8.04 1.16
C TRP A 128 -16.19 8.33 0.33
N LEU A 129 -15.46 9.40 0.64
CA LEU A 129 -14.23 9.77 -0.06
C LEU A 129 -13.17 8.64 0.02
N ILE A 130 -12.93 8.13 1.22
CA ILE A 130 -11.97 7.04 1.45
C ILE A 130 -12.42 5.77 0.74
N ASN A 131 -13.69 5.39 0.86
CA ASN A 131 -14.22 4.16 0.26
C ASN A 131 -14.15 4.18 -1.27
N ILE A 132 -14.51 5.29 -1.91
CA ILE A 132 -14.38 5.45 -3.37
C ILE A 132 -12.90 5.38 -3.78
N GLY A 133 -12.03 6.10 -3.07
CA GLY A 133 -10.58 6.05 -3.31
C GLY A 133 -10.01 4.65 -3.15
N LEU A 134 -10.48 3.89 -2.15
CA LEU A 134 -10.10 2.50 -1.92
C LEU A 134 -10.51 1.60 -3.08
N VAL A 135 -11.74 1.68 -3.56
CA VAL A 135 -12.22 0.88 -4.71
C VAL A 135 -11.37 1.15 -5.95
N ILE A 136 -11.15 2.41 -6.30
CA ILE A 136 -10.31 2.78 -7.45
C ILE A 136 -8.86 2.30 -7.25
N SER A 137 -8.33 2.41 -6.04
CA SER A 137 -6.99 1.95 -5.69
C SER A 137 -6.84 0.44 -5.86
N VAL A 138 -7.80 -0.35 -5.34
CA VAL A 138 -7.80 -1.81 -5.43
C VAL A 138 -7.90 -2.27 -6.89
N MET A 139 -8.79 -1.66 -7.69
CA MET A 139 -8.88 -1.95 -9.12
C MET A 139 -7.57 -1.66 -9.85
N GLY A 140 -6.91 -0.54 -9.53
CA GLY A 140 -5.62 -0.20 -10.10
C GLY A 140 -4.50 -1.13 -9.65
N ALA A 141 -4.52 -1.56 -8.39
CA ALA A 141 -3.58 -2.55 -7.88
C ALA A 141 -3.75 -3.90 -8.59
N LEU A 142 -4.99 -4.36 -8.78
CA LEU A 142 -5.28 -5.59 -9.52
C LEU A 142 -4.67 -5.56 -10.92
N LEU A 143 -4.87 -4.46 -11.66
CA LEU A 143 -4.27 -4.30 -12.99
C LEU A 143 -2.74 -4.34 -12.94
N SER A 144 -2.14 -3.67 -11.97
CA SER A 144 -0.68 -3.64 -11.82
C SER A 144 -0.11 -5.02 -11.50
N TRP A 145 -0.72 -5.75 -10.59
CA TRP A 145 -0.32 -7.10 -10.23
C TRP A 145 -0.50 -8.09 -11.38
N THR A 146 -1.57 -7.96 -12.16
CA THR A 146 -1.80 -8.79 -13.36
C THR A 146 -0.67 -8.60 -14.39
N VAL A 147 -0.28 -7.34 -14.63
CA VAL A 147 0.84 -7.05 -15.54
C VAL A 147 2.15 -7.62 -15.01
N LEU A 148 2.40 -7.44 -13.71
CA LEU A 148 3.63 -7.92 -13.06
C LEU A 148 3.73 -9.46 -13.10
N ALA A 149 2.63 -10.14 -12.80
CA ALA A 149 2.54 -11.60 -12.84
C ALA A 149 2.78 -12.17 -14.24
N ALA A 150 2.37 -11.44 -15.28
CA ALA A 150 2.59 -11.85 -16.67
C ALA A 150 4.02 -11.56 -17.17
N GLU A 151 4.68 -10.53 -16.66
CA GLU A 151 6.00 -10.11 -17.10
C GLU A 151 7.09 -11.13 -16.74
N VAL A 152 7.01 -11.74 -15.57
CA VAL A 152 8.01 -12.71 -15.10
C VAL A 152 8.10 -13.94 -16.01
N PRO A 153 7.01 -14.69 -16.30
CA PRO A 153 7.09 -15.83 -17.21
C PRO A 153 7.37 -15.42 -18.67
N TYR A 154 6.98 -14.22 -19.06
CA TYR A 154 7.31 -13.69 -20.39
C TYR A 154 8.82 -13.48 -20.56
N ILE A 155 9.49 -12.84 -19.60
CA ILE A 155 10.94 -12.68 -19.63
C ILE A 155 11.65 -14.03 -19.55
N ALA A 156 11.17 -14.95 -18.71
CA ALA A 156 11.70 -16.31 -18.62
C ALA A 156 11.57 -17.06 -19.95
N GLY A 157 10.50 -16.88 -20.71
CA GLY A 157 10.34 -17.40 -22.06
C GLY A 157 11.31 -16.78 -23.07
N LYS A 158 11.57 -15.46 -22.96
CA LYS A 158 12.57 -14.77 -23.82
C LYS A 158 14.01 -15.19 -23.54
N THR A 159 14.34 -15.50 -22.32
CA THR A 159 15.69 -15.93 -21.90
C THR A 159 15.93 -17.43 -22.05
N GLY A 160 14.94 -18.20 -22.51
CA GLY A 160 15.06 -19.65 -22.71
C GLY A 160 14.94 -20.50 -21.44
N VAL A 161 14.62 -19.89 -20.30
CA VAL A 161 14.36 -20.60 -19.03
C VAL A 161 12.99 -21.29 -19.07
N PHE A 162 12.00 -20.64 -19.69
CA PHE A 162 10.67 -21.20 -19.93
C PHE A 162 10.48 -21.53 -21.43
N PRO A 163 9.48 -22.36 -21.75
CA PRO A 163 9.14 -22.67 -23.15
C PRO A 163 8.89 -21.40 -23.97
N ALA A 164 9.38 -21.36 -25.22
CA ALA A 164 9.32 -20.17 -26.05
C ALA A 164 7.92 -19.61 -26.33
N TRP A 165 6.87 -20.41 -26.12
CA TRP A 165 5.49 -19.96 -26.33
C TRP A 165 5.04 -18.96 -25.24
N PHE A 166 5.69 -18.90 -24.06
CA PHE A 166 5.47 -17.82 -23.09
C PHE A 166 5.93 -16.45 -23.59
N ALA A 167 6.89 -16.42 -24.52
CA ALA A 167 7.38 -15.18 -25.12
C ALA A 167 6.50 -14.64 -26.26
N LYS A 168 5.37 -15.30 -26.57
CA LYS A 168 4.47 -14.83 -27.64
C LYS A 168 3.77 -13.54 -27.24
N GLU A 169 3.92 -12.54 -28.13
CA GLU A 169 3.25 -11.25 -28.03
C GLU A 169 2.05 -11.18 -28.98
N ASN A 170 1.06 -10.38 -28.61
CA ASN A 170 -0.03 -10.00 -29.49
C ASN A 170 0.41 -8.87 -30.43
N LYS A 171 -0.49 -8.44 -31.36
CA LYS A 171 -0.23 -7.33 -32.30
C LYS A 171 0.17 -5.99 -31.62
N ASN A 172 -0.13 -5.85 -30.35
CA ASN A 172 0.14 -4.64 -29.57
C ASN A 172 1.38 -4.78 -28.65
N GLY A 173 2.18 -5.85 -28.80
CA GLY A 173 3.38 -6.11 -27.98
C GLY A 173 3.09 -6.57 -26.55
N SER A 174 1.86 -7.05 -26.27
CA SER A 174 1.52 -7.57 -24.93
C SER A 174 1.75 -9.09 -24.88
N PRO A 175 2.28 -9.63 -23.76
CA PRO A 175 2.58 -11.05 -23.58
C PRO A 175 1.29 -11.86 -23.38
N GLN A 176 0.62 -12.22 -24.47
CA GLN A 176 -0.71 -12.82 -24.45
C GLN A 176 -0.77 -14.14 -23.69
N VAL A 177 0.17 -15.04 -23.94
CA VAL A 177 0.17 -16.37 -23.30
C VAL A 177 0.48 -16.27 -21.82
N SER A 178 1.48 -15.47 -21.46
CA SER A 178 1.83 -15.23 -20.06
C SER A 178 0.68 -14.60 -19.27
N LEU A 179 -0.05 -13.66 -19.88
CA LEU A 179 -1.25 -13.06 -19.26
C LEU A 179 -2.32 -14.11 -18.97
N TRP A 180 -2.67 -14.95 -19.96
CA TRP A 180 -3.67 -16.00 -19.77
C TRP A 180 -3.26 -17.00 -18.69
N CYS A 181 -2.01 -17.46 -18.71
CA CYS A 181 -1.52 -18.41 -17.70
C CYS A 181 -1.41 -17.84 -16.28
N SER A 182 -1.26 -16.52 -16.14
CA SER A 182 -1.15 -15.85 -14.83
C SER A 182 -2.50 -15.45 -14.25
N THR A 183 -3.57 -15.41 -15.06
CA THR A 183 -4.91 -14.96 -14.64
C THR A 183 -5.93 -16.09 -14.51
N CYS A 184 -5.62 -17.28 -15.03
CA CYS A 184 -6.40 -18.52 -14.90
C CYS A 184 -5.77 -19.45 -13.87
#